data_096497d06a07a76636ec4ace17d965bb
#
_entry.id   096497d06a07a76636ec4ace17d965bb
#
_cell.length_a   1.000
_cell.length_b   1.000
_cell.length_c   1.000
_cell.angle_alpha   90.00
_cell.angle_beta   90.00
_cell.angle_gamma   90.00
#
_symmetry.space_group_name_H-M   'P 1'
#
loop_
_entity.id
_entity.type
_entity.pdbx_description
1 polymer ?
#
loop_
_entity_poly.entity_id
_entity_poly.type
_entity_poly.pdbx_seq_one_letter_code
_entity_poly.pdbx_strand_id
1 'polypeptide(L)'
;MKKFVCTVCGYVYEGEKAPEVCPICKAPAEKFKEQTDEKVWAAEHVVGVAQGVSEDILADLRANFEGECSEVGMYLAMARVAHREGYPEVGMYYEKAAYEEAEHAAKFAELLGEVVTDSTEKNLQMRVEAENGATAGKFDLAKRAKAANLDAIHDTVHEMAKDEARHGKAFAGLLKR
;
A
#
# COMPACT_ATOMS: atom_id res chain seq x y z
N MET A 1 14.87 -40.52 5.00
CA MET A 1 13.72 -39.72 5.50
C MET A 1 13.78 -38.38 4.83
N LYS A 2 12.66 -37.88 4.38
CA LYS A 2 12.52 -36.56 3.77
C LYS A 2 12.29 -35.52 4.85
N LYS A 3 12.66 -34.28 4.57
CA LYS A 3 12.35 -33.13 5.44
C LYS A 3 11.26 -32.30 4.81
N PHE A 4 10.28 -31.91 5.61
CA PHE A 4 9.16 -31.07 5.19
C PHE A 4 9.11 -29.82 6.06
N VAL A 5 9.10 -28.65 5.45
CA VAL A 5 9.06 -27.35 6.13
C VAL A 5 7.64 -26.80 6.06
N CYS A 6 7.07 -26.47 7.21
CA CYS A 6 5.80 -25.74 7.29
C CYS A 6 6.02 -24.30 6.79
N THR A 7 5.33 -23.91 5.72
CA THR A 7 5.44 -22.56 5.12
C THR A 7 4.78 -21.47 5.96
N VAL A 8 4.05 -21.84 7.03
CA VAL A 8 3.40 -20.89 7.94
C VAL A 8 4.29 -20.52 9.12
N CYS A 9 4.96 -21.50 9.74
CA CYS A 9 5.71 -21.26 10.99
C CYS A 9 7.17 -21.71 10.96
N GLY A 10 7.65 -22.27 9.83
CA GLY A 10 9.04 -22.74 9.69
C GLY A 10 9.36 -24.08 10.38
N TYR A 11 8.38 -24.73 11.00
CA TYR A 11 8.62 -26.04 11.64
C TYR A 11 9.08 -27.08 10.62
N VAL A 12 10.15 -27.79 10.94
CA VAL A 12 10.72 -28.85 10.09
C VAL A 12 10.28 -30.21 10.66
N TYR A 13 9.65 -31.00 9.82
CA TYR A 13 9.24 -32.36 10.11
C TYR A 13 10.08 -33.37 9.27
N GLU A 14 10.54 -34.44 9.89
CA GLU A 14 11.25 -35.52 9.20
C GLU A 14 10.36 -36.76 9.14
N GLY A 15 10.09 -37.25 7.91
CA GLY A 15 9.24 -38.40 7.66
C GLY A 15 9.20 -38.81 6.20
N GLU A 16 8.41 -39.82 5.87
CA GLU A 16 8.20 -40.28 4.48
C GLU A 16 7.24 -39.38 3.71
N LYS A 17 6.31 -38.70 4.43
CA LYS A 17 5.35 -37.73 3.89
C LYS A 17 5.14 -36.60 4.90
N ALA A 18 4.61 -35.47 4.44
CA ALA A 18 4.23 -34.37 5.30
C ALA A 18 3.20 -34.82 6.37
N PRO A 19 3.24 -34.27 7.60
CA PRO A 19 2.25 -34.58 8.63
C PRO A 19 0.88 -33.99 8.22
N GLU A 20 -0.23 -34.58 8.65
CA GLU A 20 -1.57 -34.10 8.32
C GLU A 20 -1.84 -32.69 8.86
N VAL A 21 -1.25 -32.40 10.01
CA VAL A 21 -1.39 -31.09 10.68
C VAL A 21 -0.06 -30.71 11.31
N CYS A 22 0.33 -29.45 11.17
CA CYS A 22 1.51 -28.93 11.84
C CYS A 22 1.33 -28.96 13.36
N PRO A 23 2.25 -29.60 14.13
CA PRO A 23 2.13 -29.68 15.57
C PRO A 23 2.23 -28.31 16.27
N ILE A 24 2.87 -27.33 15.61
CA ILE A 24 3.11 -26.00 16.17
C ILE A 24 1.95 -25.04 15.86
N CYS A 25 1.67 -24.78 14.57
CA CYS A 25 0.71 -23.76 14.17
C CYS A 25 -0.64 -24.30 13.68
N LYS A 26 -0.81 -25.63 13.69
CA LYS A 26 -2.04 -26.32 13.26
C LYS A 26 -2.37 -26.17 11.75
N ALA A 27 -1.45 -25.66 10.96
CA ALA A 27 -1.60 -25.58 9.51
C ALA A 27 -1.77 -26.99 8.91
N PRO A 28 -2.61 -27.18 7.88
CA PRO A 28 -2.83 -28.47 7.24
C PRO A 28 -1.63 -28.92 6.39
N ALA A 29 -1.63 -30.17 5.97
CA ALA A 29 -0.54 -30.82 5.23
C ALA A 29 -0.10 -30.07 3.96
N GLU A 30 -1.02 -29.39 3.28
CA GLU A 30 -0.78 -28.62 2.05
C GLU A 30 0.17 -27.43 2.27
N LYS A 31 0.33 -27.02 3.53
CA LYS A 31 1.26 -25.95 3.92
C LYS A 31 2.67 -26.46 4.20
N PHE A 32 2.97 -27.73 3.92
CA PHE A 32 4.31 -28.27 3.99
C PHE A 32 4.92 -28.39 2.60
N LYS A 33 6.17 -27.94 2.47
CA LYS A 33 7.01 -28.15 1.27
C LYS A 33 8.14 -29.12 1.59
N GLU A 34 8.43 -30.07 0.70
CA GLU A 34 9.59 -30.95 0.84
C GLU A 34 10.86 -30.09 0.75
N GLN A 35 11.75 -30.23 1.72
CA GLN A 35 13.04 -29.54 1.72
C GLN A 35 13.96 -30.21 0.71
N THR A 36 14.23 -29.51 -0.38
CA THR A 36 15.24 -29.87 -1.38
C THR A 36 16.55 -29.13 -1.06
N ASP A 37 17.56 -29.26 -1.91
CA ASP A 37 18.79 -28.46 -1.79
C ASP A 37 18.56 -26.96 -2.06
N GLU A 38 17.40 -26.60 -2.61
CA GLU A 38 16.95 -25.21 -2.71
C GLU A 38 16.52 -24.68 -1.34
N LYS A 39 16.86 -23.44 -1.04
CA LYS A 39 16.43 -22.77 0.20
C LYS A 39 14.92 -22.63 0.19
N VAL A 40 14.25 -23.25 1.18
CA VAL A 40 12.80 -23.12 1.40
C VAL A 40 12.58 -22.08 2.50
N TRP A 41 11.83 -21.05 2.19
CA TRP A 41 11.45 -20.01 3.14
C TRP A 41 10.14 -20.38 3.84
N ALA A 42 10.06 -20.13 5.15
CA ALA A 42 8.90 -20.49 5.98
C ALA A 42 7.62 -19.72 5.61
N ALA A 43 7.77 -18.50 5.10
CA ALA A 43 6.68 -17.66 4.66
C ALA A 43 7.02 -17.00 3.33
N GLU A 44 6.01 -16.82 2.50
CA GLU A 44 6.09 -16.06 1.26
C GLU A 44 5.44 -14.70 1.48
N HIS A 45 6.22 -13.63 1.30
CA HIS A 45 5.73 -12.27 1.25
C HIS A 45 5.69 -11.83 -0.21
N VAL A 46 4.52 -11.97 -0.82
CA VAL A 46 4.29 -11.58 -2.20
C VAL A 46 3.16 -10.56 -2.26
N VAL A 47 3.23 -9.65 -3.21
CA VAL A 47 2.13 -8.71 -3.45
C VAL A 47 0.88 -9.51 -3.84
N GLY A 48 -0.25 -9.22 -3.17
CA GLY A 48 -1.51 -9.90 -3.41
C GLY A 48 -1.67 -11.22 -2.66
N VAL A 49 -0.93 -11.44 -1.56
CA VAL A 49 -1.06 -12.68 -0.75
C VAL A 49 -2.47 -12.89 -0.21
N ALA A 50 -3.27 -11.84 -0.06
CA ALA A 50 -4.67 -11.92 0.37
C ALA A 50 -5.65 -12.30 -0.77
N GLN A 51 -5.18 -12.41 -2.02
CA GLN A 51 -6.04 -12.82 -3.12
C GLN A 51 -6.55 -14.26 -2.88
N GLY A 52 -7.88 -14.43 -2.96
CA GLY A 52 -8.53 -15.73 -2.74
C GLY A 52 -8.92 -16.03 -1.30
N VAL A 53 -8.70 -15.11 -0.33
CA VAL A 53 -9.32 -15.20 0.99
C VAL A 53 -10.81 -14.83 0.92
N SER A 54 -11.56 -15.05 2.02
CA SER A 54 -12.99 -14.73 2.07
C SER A 54 -13.25 -13.23 1.88
N GLU A 55 -14.41 -12.90 1.29
CA GLU A 55 -14.74 -11.51 0.95
C GLU A 55 -14.88 -10.59 2.16
N ASP A 56 -15.27 -11.11 3.31
CA ASP A 56 -15.33 -10.37 4.57
C ASP A 56 -13.94 -9.88 5.00
N ILE A 57 -12.92 -10.75 4.90
CA ILE A 57 -11.52 -10.38 5.18
C ILE A 57 -11.03 -9.35 4.15
N LEU A 58 -11.32 -9.54 2.85
CA LEU A 58 -10.95 -8.57 1.82
C LEU A 58 -11.59 -7.20 2.06
N ALA A 59 -12.87 -7.19 2.44
CA ALA A 59 -13.57 -5.94 2.74
C ALA A 59 -12.92 -5.20 3.93
N ASP A 60 -12.55 -5.92 4.99
CA ASP A 60 -11.87 -5.32 6.13
C ASP A 60 -10.47 -4.80 5.76
N LEU A 61 -9.70 -5.54 4.96
CA LEU A 61 -8.39 -5.09 4.47
C LEU A 61 -8.49 -3.82 3.62
N ARG A 62 -9.49 -3.74 2.73
CA ARG A 62 -9.75 -2.53 1.92
C ARG A 62 -10.16 -1.34 2.78
N ALA A 63 -11.05 -1.56 3.75
CA ALA A 63 -11.48 -0.51 4.67
C ALA A 63 -10.31 0.04 5.51
N ASN A 64 -9.43 -0.84 6.00
CA ASN A 64 -8.22 -0.41 6.70
C ASN A 64 -7.29 0.36 5.76
N PHE A 65 -7.02 -0.12 4.55
CA PHE A 65 -6.21 0.59 3.56
C PHE A 65 -6.72 2.02 3.31
N GLU A 66 -8.02 2.18 3.10
CA GLU A 66 -8.65 3.50 2.89
C GLU A 66 -8.56 4.39 4.13
N GLY A 67 -8.74 3.81 5.32
CA GLY A 67 -8.60 4.49 6.60
C GLY A 67 -7.19 5.06 6.78
N GLU A 68 -6.18 4.23 6.67
CA GLU A 68 -4.77 4.63 6.80
C GLU A 68 -4.38 5.71 5.78
N CYS A 69 -4.78 5.56 4.52
CA CYS A 69 -4.55 6.60 3.50
C CYS A 69 -5.18 7.94 3.87
N SER A 70 -6.38 7.93 4.47
CA SER A 70 -7.08 9.13 4.91
C SER A 70 -6.38 9.77 6.10
N GLU A 71 -5.92 8.97 7.06
CA GLU A 71 -5.23 9.44 8.27
C GLU A 71 -3.91 10.13 7.96
N VAL A 72 -3.16 9.70 6.95
CA VAL A 72 -1.97 10.42 6.46
C VAL A 72 -2.30 11.88 6.17
N GLY A 73 -3.34 12.13 5.37
CA GLY A 73 -3.75 13.49 5.01
C GLY A 73 -4.29 14.28 6.20
N MET A 74 -5.08 13.65 7.06
CA MET A 74 -5.65 14.28 8.25
C MET A 74 -4.55 14.71 9.23
N TYR A 75 -3.60 13.84 9.56
CA TYR A 75 -2.55 14.14 10.52
C TYR A 75 -1.60 15.23 10.01
N LEU A 76 -1.25 15.22 8.71
CA LEU A 76 -0.48 16.33 8.13
C LEU A 76 -1.24 17.67 8.18
N ALA A 77 -2.57 17.67 7.99
CA ALA A 77 -3.38 18.87 8.13
C ALA A 77 -3.43 19.34 9.59
N MET A 78 -3.63 18.40 10.54
CA MET A 78 -3.63 18.69 11.98
C MET A 78 -2.26 19.21 12.45
N ALA A 79 -1.15 18.68 11.93
CA ALA A 79 0.19 19.19 12.20
C ALA A 79 0.33 20.67 11.82
N ARG A 80 -0.18 21.05 10.64
CA ARG A 80 -0.15 22.47 10.19
C ARG A 80 -0.98 23.36 11.11
N VAL A 81 -2.11 22.88 11.63
CA VAL A 81 -2.91 23.63 12.62
C VAL A 81 -2.10 23.80 13.90
N ALA A 82 -1.57 22.73 14.47
CA ALA A 82 -0.77 22.77 15.69
C ALA A 82 0.43 23.73 15.60
N HIS A 83 1.15 23.71 14.49
CA HIS A 83 2.25 24.64 14.25
C HIS A 83 1.78 26.11 14.22
N ARG A 84 0.66 26.40 13.54
CA ARG A 84 0.10 27.78 13.52
C ARG A 84 -0.39 28.25 14.88
N GLU A 85 -0.84 27.35 15.74
CA GLU A 85 -1.29 27.65 17.10
C GLU A 85 -0.13 27.73 18.11
N GLY A 86 1.10 27.41 17.70
CA GLY A 86 2.27 27.47 18.56
C GLY A 86 2.54 26.22 19.40
N TYR A 87 2.03 25.05 18.97
CA TYR A 87 2.26 23.75 19.58
C TYR A 87 3.17 22.86 18.71
N PRO A 88 4.46 23.21 18.54
CA PRO A 88 5.32 22.51 17.60
C PRO A 88 5.54 21.04 17.99
N GLU A 89 5.56 20.69 19.27
CA GLU A 89 5.70 19.31 19.74
C GLU A 89 4.50 18.43 19.35
N VAL A 90 3.29 19.00 19.34
CA VAL A 90 2.09 18.31 18.86
C VAL A 90 2.14 18.15 17.34
N GLY A 91 2.55 19.22 16.63
CA GLY A 91 2.74 19.18 15.18
C GLY A 91 3.72 18.09 14.74
N MET A 92 4.89 18.04 15.37
CA MET A 92 5.89 17.00 15.09
C MET A 92 5.39 15.59 15.37
N TYR A 93 4.56 15.40 16.41
CA TYR A 93 3.98 14.09 16.67
C TYR A 93 2.98 13.67 15.60
N TYR A 94 2.12 14.60 15.12
CA TYR A 94 1.22 14.34 13.99
C TYR A 94 1.96 14.00 12.71
N GLU A 95 3.06 14.69 12.40
CA GLU A 95 3.90 14.39 11.23
C GLU A 95 4.50 12.98 11.32
N LYS A 96 4.98 12.60 12.52
CA LYS A 96 5.48 11.26 12.77
C LYS A 96 4.39 10.19 12.60
N ALA A 97 3.21 10.41 13.20
CA ALA A 97 2.07 9.50 13.06
C ALA A 97 1.66 9.36 11.59
N ALA A 98 1.56 10.46 10.83
CA ALA A 98 1.24 10.41 9.41
C ALA A 98 2.20 9.51 8.61
N TYR A 99 3.48 9.49 8.95
CA TYR A 99 4.44 8.59 8.32
C TYR A 99 4.21 7.13 8.72
N GLU A 100 3.87 6.86 9.98
CA GLU A 100 3.55 5.52 10.47
C GLU A 100 2.27 4.98 9.76
N GLU A 101 1.23 5.82 9.58
CA GLU A 101 0.03 5.41 8.83
C GLU A 101 0.32 5.19 7.33
N ALA A 102 1.25 5.94 6.74
CA ALA A 102 1.68 5.67 5.37
C ALA A 102 2.34 4.29 5.23
N GLU A 103 3.13 3.85 6.22
CA GLU A 103 3.72 2.52 6.26
C GLU A 103 2.64 1.42 6.45
N HIS A 104 1.60 1.68 7.27
CA HIS A 104 0.47 0.76 7.42
C HIS A 104 -0.31 0.63 6.11
N ALA A 105 -0.64 1.74 5.47
CA ALA A 105 -1.31 1.75 4.16
C ALA A 105 -0.50 0.96 3.12
N ALA A 106 0.83 1.15 3.06
CA ALA A 106 1.69 0.41 2.15
C ALA A 106 1.59 -1.11 2.38
N LYS A 107 1.59 -1.57 3.63
CA LYS A 107 1.45 -2.99 3.97
C LYS A 107 0.09 -3.55 3.54
N PHE A 108 -1.01 -2.83 3.79
CA PHE A 108 -2.33 -3.23 3.30
C PHE A 108 -2.40 -3.27 1.78
N ALA A 109 -1.79 -2.30 1.08
CA ALA A 109 -1.69 -2.31 -0.38
C ALA A 109 -0.96 -3.56 -0.90
N GLU A 110 0.15 -3.95 -0.26
CA GLU A 110 0.89 -5.16 -0.62
C GLU A 110 0.08 -6.43 -0.35
N LEU A 111 -0.61 -6.53 0.78
CA LEU A 111 -1.48 -7.68 1.08
C LEU A 111 -2.58 -7.85 0.03
N LEU A 112 -3.23 -6.77 -0.35
CA LEU A 112 -4.32 -6.76 -1.33
C LEU A 112 -3.84 -7.01 -2.77
N GLY A 113 -2.73 -6.40 -3.18
CA GLY A 113 -2.24 -6.45 -4.57
C GLY A 113 -3.20 -5.84 -5.58
N GLU A 114 -4.05 -4.89 -5.17
CA GLU A 114 -5.05 -4.24 -6.02
C GLU A 114 -4.53 -2.93 -6.63
N VAL A 115 -3.74 -2.17 -5.85
CA VAL A 115 -3.18 -0.86 -6.27
C VAL A 115 -1.68 -0.90 -6.53
N VAL A 116 -1.03 -2.01 -6.24
CA VAL A 116 0.39 -2.27 -6.46
C VAL A 116 0.57 -3.69 -7.00
N THR A 117 1.59 -3.89 -7.85
CA THR A 117 1.98 -5.20 -8.38
C THR A 117 3.45 -5.49 -8.03
N ASP A 118 3.90 -6.70 -8.23
CA ASP A 118 5.30 -7.13 -8.11
C ASP A 118 6.20 -6.67 -9.27
N SER A 119 5.64 -5.91 -10.22
CA SER A 119 6.35 -5.38 -11.39
C SER A 119 6.49 -3.86 -11.32
N THR A 120 7.72 -3.37 -11.19
CA THR A 120 8.01 -1.92 -11.26
C THR A 120 7.52 -1.29 -12.55
N GLU A 121 7.66 -1.96 -13.68
CA GLU A 121 7.19 -1.47 -14.98
C GLU A 121 5.68 -1.27 -14.98
N LYS A 122 4.92 -2.28 -14.54
CA LYS A 122 3.45 -2.19 -14.46
C LYS A 122 3.02 -1.09 -13.50
N ASN A 123 3.65 -0.99 -12.33
CA ASN A 123 3.35 0.05 -11.35
C ASN A 123 3.58 1.45 -11.94
N LEU A 124 4.66 1.66 -12.68
CA LEU A 124 4.92 2.93 -13.38
C LEU A 124 3.86 3.22 -14.45
N GLN A 125 3.48 2.23 -15.27
CA GLN A 125 2.43 2.38 -16.28
C GLN A 125 1.10 2.81 -15.64
N MET A 126 0.68 2.12 -14.59
CA MET A 126 -0.54 2.45 -13.84
C MET A 126 -0.48 3.88 -13.28
N ARG A 127 0.66 4.32 -12.80
CA ARG A 127 0.80 5.69 -12.25
C ARG A 127 0.76 6.74 -13.35
N VAL A 128 1.39 6.52 -14.50
CA VAL A 128 1.30 7.47 -15.64
C VAL A 128 -0.16 7.75 -16.00
N GLU A 129 -0.98 6.71 -16.13
CA GLU A 129 -2.39 6.85 -16.45
C GLU A 129 -3.18 7.55 -15.33
N ALA A 130 -2.94 7.17 -14.08
CA ALA A 130 -3.62 7.77 -12.94
C ALA A 130 -3.28 9.26 -12.78
N GLU A 131 -2.01 9.65 -12.92
CA GLU A 131 -1.57 11.04 -12.82
C GLU A 131 -2.14 11.89 -13.97
N ASN A 132 -2.25 11.32 -15.16
CA ASN A 132 -2.89 12.00 -16.29
C ASN A 132 -4.37 12.30 -16.01
N GLY A 133 -5.11 11.31 -15.49
CA GLY A 133 -6.51 11.49 -15.09
C GLY A 133 -6.66 12.49 -13.94
N ALA A 134 -5.79 12.38 -12.91
CA ALA A 134 -5.78 13.29 -11.76
C ALA A 134 -5.49 14.74 -12.19
N THR A 135 -4.56 14.93 -13.12
CA THR A 135 -4.26 16.25 -13.72
C THR A 135 -5.52 16.85 -14.35
N ALA A 136 -6.18 16.09 -15.22
CA ALA A 136 -7.39 16.56 -15.93
C ALA A 136 -8.53 16.89 -14.95
N GLY A 137 -8.80 16.02 -13.99
CA GLY A 137 -9.84 16.22 -12.99
C GLY A 137 -9.61 17.44 -12.09
N LYS A 138 -8.37 17.64 -11.64
CA LYS A 138 -8.01 18.81 -10.83
C LYS A 138 -8.07 20.11 -11.63
N PHE A 139 -7.67 20.12 -12.92
CA PHE A 139 -7.83 21.31 -13.75
C PHE A 139 -9.31 21.65 -13.99
N ASP A 140 -10.18 20.66 -14.18
CA ASP A 140 -11.62 20.91 -14.30
C ASP A 140 -12.18 21.50 -13.02
N LEU A 141 -11.86 20.93 -11.86
CA LEU A 141 -12.29 21.48 -10.56
C LEU A 141 -11.77 22.92 -10.35
N ALA A 142 -10.51 23.19 -10.69
CA ALA A 142 -9.95 24.53 -10.58
C ALA A 142 -10.71 25.54 -11.45
N LYS A 143 -11.05 25.18 -12.70
CA LYS A 143 -11.87 26.04 -13.60
C LYS A 143 -13.23 26.34 -13.02
N ARG A 144 -13.93 25.34 -12.47
CA ARG A 144 -15.24 25.52 -11.82
C ARG A 144 -15.14 26.39 -10.58
N ALA A 145 -14.11 26.20 -9.76
CA ALA A 145 -13.85 27.04 -8.60
C ALA A 145 -13.61 28.50 -8.97
N LYS A 146 -12.83 28.74 -10.05
CA LYS A 146 -12.61 30.12 -10.56
C LYS A 146 -13.89 30.78 -11.05
N ALA A 147 -14.71 30.02 -11.81
CA ALA A 147 -16.01 30.51 -12.28
C ALA A 147 -16.97 30.86 -11.12
N ALA A 148 -16.81 30.20 -9.98
CA ALA A 148 -17.59 30.45 -8.76
C ALA A 148 -16.96 31.53 -7.83
N ASN A 149 -15.87 32.20 -8.25
CA ASN A 149 -15.10 33.18 -7.45
C ASN A 149 -14.52 32.60 -6.13
N LEU A 150 -14.14 31.31 -6.16
CA LEU A 150 -13.52 30.59 -5.03
C LEU A 150 -11.99 30.53 -5.23
N ASP A 151 -11.33 31.69 -5.16
CA ASP A 151 -9.91 31.83 -5.53
C ASP A 151 -9.00 30.94 -4.69
N ALA A 152 -9.20 30.82 -3.38
CA ALA A 152 -8.39 29.95 -2.52
C ALA A 152 -8.47 28.48 -2.91
N ILE A 153 -9.65 28.01 -3.33
CA ILE A 153 -9.85 26.63 -3.83
C ILE A 153 -9.18 26.48 -5.19
N HIS A 154 -9.43 27.45 -6.09
CA HIS A 154 -8.82 27.48 -7.43
C HIS A 154 -7.30 27.37 -7.33
N ASP A 155 -6.65 28.26 -6.59
CA ASP A 155 -5.20 28.35 -6.51
C ASP A 155 -4.60 27.05 -5.96
N THR A 156 -5.18 26.53 -4.88
CA THR A 156 -4.73 25.27 -4.26
C THR A 156 -4.83 24.09 -5.23
N VAL A 157 -6.00 23.91 -5.85
CA VAL A 157 -6.24 22.76 -6.74
C VAL A 157 -5.47 22.88 -8.06
N HIS A 158 -5.31 24.12 -8.58
CA HIS A 158 -4.54 24.38 -9.79
C HIS A 158 -3.05 24.05 -9.61
N GLU A 159 -2.44 24.39 -8.46
CA GLU A 159 -1.06 23.98 -8.17
C GLU A 159 -0.93 22.46 -8.03
N MET A 160 -1.88 21.80 -7.33
CA MET A 160 -1.91 20.33 -7.27
C MET A 160 -2.00 19.69 -8.68
N ALA A 161 -2.80 20.25 -9.60
CA ALA A 161 -2.88 19.76 -10.97
C ALA A 161 -1.54 19.81 -11.70
N LYS A 162 -0.72 20.85 -11.44
CA LYS A 162 0.65 20.96 -11.98
C LYS A 162 1.58 19.89 -11.38
N ASP A 163 1.42 19.60 -10.09
CA ASP A 163 2.19 18.56 -9.42
C ASP A 163 1.88 17.19 -10.02
N GLU A 164 0.59 16.84 -10.24
CA GLU A 164 0.21 15.58 -10.89
C GLU A 164 0.80 15.46 -12.31
N ALA A 165 0.77 16.58 -13.08
CA ALA A 165 1.39 16.60 -14.40
C ALA A 165 2.90 16.38 -14.35
N ARG A 166 3.59 16.89 -13.31
CA ARG A 166 5.02 16.66 -13.07
C ARG A 166 5.28 15.20 -12.69
N HIS A 167 4.47 14.62 -11.79
CA HIS A 167 4.58 13.21 -11.39
C HIS A 167 4.41 12.28 -12.58
N GLY A 168 3.35 12.48 -13.38
CA GLY A 168 3.09 11.67 -14.57
C GLY A 168 4.22 11.72 -15.59
N LYS A 169 4.80 12.92 -15.84
CA LYS A 169 5.96 13.08 -16.73
C LYS A 169 7.20 12.37 -16.16
N ALA A 170 7.42 12.43 -14.84
CA ALA A 170 8.53 11.75 -14.19
C ALA A 170 8.41 10.24 -14.33
N PHE A 171 7.23 9.65 -14.03
CA PHE A 171 6.97 8.22 -14.19
C PHE A 171 7.11 7.77 -15.65
N ALA A 172 6.60 8.54 -16.62
CA ALA A 172 6.78 8.26 -18.04
C ALA A 172 8.26 8.34 -18.49
N GLY A 173 9.06 9.19 -17.86
CA GLY A 173 10.51 9.25 -18.07
C GLY A 173 11.24 8.03 -17.54
N LEU A 174 10.83 7.52 -16.37
CA LEU A 174 11.39 6.33 -15.75
C LEU A 174 11.09 5.04 -16.53
N LEU A 175 9.94 4.96 -17.19
CA LEU A 175 9.57 3.83 -18.06
C LEU A 175 10.48 3.67 -19.29
N LYS A 176 11.27 4.69 -19.64
CA LYS A 176 12.17 4.67 -20.81
C LYS A 176 13.58 4.19 -20.49
N ARG A 177 13.85 3.82 -19.24
CA ARG A 177 15.14 3.29 -18.78
C ARG A 177 15.21 1.78 -18.92
#